data_b0ec3b5b196be7a6995b4bbd81e1f351
#
_entry.id   b0ec3b5b196be7a6995b4bbd81e1f351
#
_cell.length_a   1.000
_cell.length_b   1.000
_cell.length_c   1.000
_cell.angle_alpha   90.00
_cell.angle_beta   90.00
_cell.angle_gamma   90.00
#
_symmetry.space_group_name_H-M   'P 1'
#
loop_
_entity.id
_entity.type
_entity.pdbx_description
1 polymer ?
#
loop_
_entity_poly.entity_id
_entity_poly.type
_entity_poly.pdbx_seq_one_letter_code
_entity_poly.pdbx_strand_id
1 'polypeptide(L)'
;MKRREFIKKAGAGAVAAGAVIAGAPVAHAQKTIEITLVTTWPRDFPGLGTGAQRFAKRLSDMTNGRMKVNYYAAGERVKAFDSFDEVASGNAQMYHCAEYYWKGKHPGWAYFCSVPFGLTYTEMNAWIRFGGGQELYDELGAQFGVKGLLCGNTGSQMGGWFRKEINSPDDLKGLKMRIPGLGGDVMAKLGASTVSLPGSQIYENLISGSIDATEWVGPWNDAFMKFYEAAKYYYYPGMHE
;
A
#
# COMPACT_ATOMS: atom_id res chain seq x y z
N MET A 1 -53.85 37.60 39.86
CA MET A 1 -52.57 36.99 40.32
C MET A 1 -51.63 38.13 40.72
N LYS A 2 -51.20 38.17 42.00
CA LYS A 2 -50.36 39.28 42.51
C LYS A 2 -48.92 39.11 41.98
N ARG A 3 -48.29 40.22 41.58
CA ARG A 3 -46.96 40.29 40.96
C ARG A 3 -45.91 39.47 41.72
N ARG A 4 -46.04 39.34 43.00
CA ARG A 4 -45.16 38.58 43.91
C ARG A 4 -45.25 37.03 43.74
N GLU A 5 -46.40 36.51 43.34
CA GLU A 5 -46.61 35.09 43.10
C GLU A 5 -46.06 34.66 41.75
N PHE A 6 -46.11 35.55 40.76
CA PHE A 6 -45.50 35.34 39.46
C PHE A 6 -43.98 35.25 39.56
N ILE A 7 -43.35 36.16 40.32
CA ILE A 7 -41.91 36.16 40.52
C ILE A 7 -41.43 34.89 41.28
N LYS A 8 -42.17 34.41 42.26
CA LYS A 8 -41.86 33.15 42.95
C LYS A 8 -41.97 31.92 42.02
N LYS A 9 -42.96 31.87 41.14
CA LYS A 9 -43.13 30.79 40.18
C LYS A 9 -42.07 30.86 39.04
N ALA A 10 -41.71 32.04 38.59
CA ALA A 10 -40.66 32.23 37.59
C ALA A 10 -39.28 31.90 38.16
N GLY A 11 -38.99 32.23 39.42
CA GLY A 11 -37.73 31.89 40.09
C GLY A 11 -37.58 30.37 40.30
N ALA A 12 -38.65 29.65 40.62
CA ALA A 12 -38.61 28.20 40.77
C ALA A 12 -38.40 27.47 39.41
N GLY A 13 -38.94 28.02 38.31
CA GLY A 13 -38.69 27.49 36.97
C GLY A 13 -37.26 27.72 36.48
N ALA A 14 -36.65 28.84 36.83
CA ALA A 14 -35.27 29.16 36.44
C ALA A 14 -34.24 28.28 37.18
N VAL A 15 -34.49 27.90 38.43
CA VAL A 15 -33.61 26.98 39.16
C VAL A 15 -33.69 25.55 38.61
N ALA A 16 -34.91 25.11 38.20
CA ALA A 16 -35.06 23.78 37.57
C ALA A 16 -34.44 23.71 36.19
N ALA A 17 -34.48 24.79 35.38
CA ALA A 17 -33.82 24.86 34.08
C ALA A 17 -32.28 24.93 34.24
N GLY A 18 -31.76 25.61 35.27
CA GLY A 18 -30.32 25.66 35.55
C GLY A 18 -29.72 24.31 36.01
N ALA A 19 -30.49 23.51 36.77
CA ALA A 19 -30.06 22.19 37.22
C ALA A 19 -30.00 21.13 36.12
N VAL A 20 -30.81 21.28 35.06
CA VAL A 20 -30.77 20.36 33.89
C VAL A 20 -29.59 20.65 32.97
N ILE A 21 -29.08 21.88 32.93
CA ILE A 21 -27.91 22.26 32.14
C ILE A 21 -26.61 21.82 32.82
N ALA A 22 -26.55 21.71 34.14
CA ALA A 22 -25.37 21.29 34.90
C ALA A 22 -25.06 19.77 34.79
N GLY A 23 -25.98 18.97 34.24
CA GLY A 23 -25.83 17.53 34.07
C GLY A 23 -25.64 17.07 32.59
N ALA A 24 -25.56 17.98 31.64
CA ALA A 24 -25.19 17.58 30.27
C ALA A 24 -23.74 17.07 30.30
N PRO A 25 -23.46 15.82 29.87
CA PRO A 25 -22.09 15.36 29.80
C PRO A 25 -21.33 16.33 28.89
N VAL A 26 -20.29 16.97 29.43
CA VAL A 26 -19.36 17.73 28.64
C VAL A 26 -18.75 16.69 27.69
N ALA A 27 -19.20 16.69 26.43
CA ALA A 27 -18.59 15.90 25.41
C ALA A 27 -17.16 16.43 25.29
N HIS A 28 -16.21 15.78 25.97
CA HIS A 28 -14.81 16.02 25.73
C HIS A 28 -14.59 15.71 24.25
N ALA A 29 -14.36 16.73 23.45
CA ALA A 29 -13.99 16.56 22.06
C ALA A 29 -12.77 15.63 22.05
N GLN A 30 -12.97 14.38 21.65
CA GLN A 30 -11.92 13.39 21.63
C GLN A 30 -10.89 13.86 20.61
N LYS A 31 -9.63 14.03 21.05
CA LYS A 31 -8.56 14.55 20.18
C LYS A 31 -8.44 13.70 18.93
N THR A 32 -8.60 14.30 17.77
CA THR A 32 -8.40 13.64 16.48
C THR A 32 -6.93 13.26 16.32
N ILE A 33 -6.69 12.04 15.85
CA ILE A 33 -5.37 11.52 15.51
C ILE A 33 -5.23 11.65 14.00
N GLU A 34 -4.37 12.53 13.53
CA GLU A 34 -4.03 12.66 12.11
C GLU A 34 -2.98 11.61 11.74
N ILE A 35 -3.23 10.88 10.67
CA ILE A 35 -2.34 9.84 10.13
C ILE A 35 -2.01 10.19 8.68
N THR A 36 -0.75 10.30 8.35
CA THR A 36 -0.28 10.41 6.98
C THR A 36 -0.01 9.01 6.44
N LEU A 37 -0.69 8.63 5.35
CA LEU A 37 -0.47 7.40 4.61
C LEU A 37 0.09 7.73 3.23
N VAL A 38 1.31 7.32 2.95
CA VAL A 38 1.96 7.43 1.63
C VAL A 38 1.96 6.07 0.94
N THR A 39 1.90 6.03 -0.40
CA THR A 39 1.85 4.75 -1.12
C THR A 39 2.78 4.72 -2.31
N THR A 40 3.12 3.51 -2.76
CA THR A 40 3.87 3.29 -4.01
C THR A 40 2.95 3.19 -5.24
N TRP A 41 1.64 3.34 -5.06
CA TRP A 41 0.64 3.17 -6.10
C TRP A 41 0.13 4.50 -6.65
N PRO A 42 -0.20 4.58 -7.95
CA PRO A 42 -0.94 5.71 -8.49
C PRO A 42 -2.31 5.85 -7.83
N ARG A 43 -2.83 7.08 -7.81
CA ARG A 43 -4.20 7.34 -7.32
C ARG A 43 -5.21 6.60 -8.20
N ASP A 44 -6.25 6.07 -7.56
CA ASP A 44 -7.34 5.33 -8.20
C ASP A 44 -6.90 4.07 -8.98
N PHE A 45 -5.64 3.67 -8.82
CA PHE A 45 -5.15 2.47 -9.46
C PHE A 45 -5.93 1.23 -8.99
N PRO A 46 -6.46 0.40 -9.90
CA PRO A 46 -7.32 -0.74 -9.56
C PRO A 46 -6.67 -1.68 -8.53
N GLY A 47 -7.42 -2.03 -7.50
CA GLY A 47 -6.99 -2.92 -6.42
C GLY A 47 -5.99 -2.28 -5.45
N LEU A 48 -4.83 -1.88 -5.92
CA LEU A 48 -3.74 -1.38 -5.06
C LEU A 48 -4.01 0.04 -4.55
N GLY A 49 -4.15 1.02 -5.44
CA GLY A 49 -4.46 2.41 -5.06
C GLY A 49 -5.84 2.54 -4.41
N THR A 50 -6.87 2.00 -5.04
CA THR A 50 -8.24 2.00 -4.50
C THR A 50 -8.37 1.20 -3.21
N GLY A 51 -7.54 0.16 -3.02
CA GLY A 51 -7.47 -0.61 -1.78
C GLY A 51 -6.94 0.23 -0.62
N ALA A 52 -5.83 0.94 -0.83
CA ALA A 52 -5.25 1.84 0.15
C ALA A 52 -6.21 3.01 0.51
N GLN A 53 -6.90 3.58 -0.49
CA GLN A 53 -7.92 4.61 -0.27
C GLN A 53 -9.11 4.08 0.57
N ARG A 54 -9.59 2.87 0.28
CA ARG A 54 -10.65 2.22 1.07
C ARG A 54 -10.21 1.94 2.50
N PHE A 55 -8.97 1.49 2.69
CA PHE A 55 -8.39 1.28 4.02
C PHE A 55 -8.39 2.59 4.80
N ALA A 56 -7.89 3.68 4.22
CA ALA A 56 -7.86 5.00 4.83
C ALA A 56 -9.27 5.45 5.27
N LYS A 57 -10.25 5.33 4.36
CA LYS A 57 -11.65 5.66 4.66
C LYS A 57 -12.22 4.78 5.77
N ARG A 58 -12.04 3.46 5.71
CA ARG A 58 -12.56 2.52 6.70
C ARG A 58 -11.99 2.79 8.10
N LEU A 59 -10.70 3.08 8.21
CA LEU A 59 -10.09 3.38 9.49
C LEU A 59 -10.73 4.63 10.13
N SER A 60 -10.99 5.65 9.33
CA SER A 60 -11.70 6.84 9.79
C SER A 60 -13.15 6.54 10.20
N ASP A 61 -13.89 5.80 9.39
CA ASP A 61 -15.28 5.42 9.67
C ASP A 61 -15.40 4.56 10.94
N MET A 62 -14.55 3.53 11.08
CA MET A 62 -14.56 2.62 12.24
C MET A 62 -14.20 3.30 13.55
N THR A 63 -13.47 4.40 13.48
CA THR A 63 -13.10 5.19 14.67
C THR A 63 -14.02 6.40 14.89
N ASN A 64 -15.11 6.48 14.15
CA ASN A 64 -16.05 7.61 14.16
C ASN A 64 -15.33 8.97 14.01
N GLY A 65 -14.39 9.05 13.05
CA GLY A 65 -13.59 10.23 12.77
C GLY A 65 -12.48 10.53 13.79
N ARG A 66 -12.29 9.69 14.82
CA ARG A 66 -11.20 9.89 15.78
C ARG A 66 -9.83 9.72 15.12
N MET A 67 -9.68 8.80 14.19
CA MET A 67 -8.50 8.68 13.33
C MET A 67 -8.84 9.25 11.96
N LYS A 68 -8.06 10.21 11.49
CA LYS A 68 -8.21 10.80 10.17
C LYS A 68 -6.98 10.46 9.36
N VAL A 69 -7.18 9.68 8.29
CA VAL A 69 -6.10 9.25 7.42
C VAL A 69 -6.02 10.16 6.19
N ASN A 70 -4.93 10.90 6.09
CA ASN A 70 -4.57 11.71 4.95
C ASN A 70 -3.79 10.84 3.96
N TYR A 71 -4.45 10.39 2.89
CA TYR A 71 -3.89 9.51 1.87
C TYR A 71 -3.15 10.29 0.79
N TYR A 72 -1.96 9.83 0.44
CA TYR A 72 -1.13 10.36 -0.64
C TYR A 72 -0.69 9.23 -1.57
N ALA A 73 -1.03 9.35 -2.85
CA ALA A 73 -0.57 8.43 -3.88
C ALA A 73 0.92 8.66 -4.22
N ALA A 74 1.48 7.74 -4.99
CA ALA A 74 2.87 7.83 -5.46
C ALA A 74 3.13 9.17 -6.16
N GLY A 75 4.12 9.91 -5.67
CA GLY A 75 4.53 11.22 -6.23
C GLY A 75 3.74 12.44 -5.73
N GLU A 76 2.66 12.27 -4.96
CA GLU A 76 1.87 13.41 -4.46
C GLU A 76 2.53 14.11 -3.26
N ARG A 77 3.20 13.37 -2.40
CA ARG A 77 3.93 13.91 -1.26
C ARG A 77 5.41 13.59 -1.35
N VAL A 78 5.73 12.33 -1.66
CA VAL A 78 7.10 11.84 -1.83
C VAL A 78 7.16 10.93 -3.06
N LYS A 79 8.36 10.67 -3.58
CA LYS A 79 8.54 9.68 -4.64
C LYS A 79 8.11 8.30 -4.12
N ALA A 80 7.62 7.45 -5.02
CA ALA A 80 7.08 6.14 -4.64
C ALA A 80 8.02 5.35 -3.70
N PHE A 81 9.29 5.25 -4.04
CA PHE A 81 10.26 4.46 -3.27
C PHE A 81 10.84 5.16 -2.05
N ASP A 82 10.52 6.43 -1.83
CA ASP A 82 10.92 7.15 -0.60
C ASP A 82 9.91 6.91 0.55
N SER A 83 8.76 6.26 0.26
CA SER A 83 7.68 6.04 1.26
C SER A 83 8.13 5.24 2.48
N PHE A 84 9.05 4.30 2.35
CA PHE A 84 9.65 3.58 3.48
C PHE A 84 10.42 4.54 4.40
N ASP A 85 11.29 5.37 3.82
CA ASP A 85 12.13 6.30 4.57
C ASP A 85 11.30 7.39 5.26
N GLU A 86 10.18 7.81 4.65
CA GLU A 86 9.22 8.74 5.27
C GLU A 86 8.62 8.18 6.55
N VAL A 87 8.31 6.88 6.58
CA VAL A 87 7.78 6.24 7.79
C VAL A 87 8.89 5.92 8.78
N ALA A 88 10.00 5.38 8.33
CA ALA A 88 11.14 5.06 9.19
C ALA A 88 11.70 6.30 9.91
N SER A 89 11.65 7.48 9.28
CA SER A 89 12.06 8.75 9.88
C SER A 89 10.96 9.43 10.72
N GLY A 90 9.72 8.90 10.73
CA GLY A 90 8.59 9.48 11.45
C GLY A 90 7.87 10.63 10.74
N ASN A 91 8.24 10.99 9.51
CA ASN A 91 7.60 12.03 8.71
C ASN A 91 6.20 11.64 8.22
N ALA A 92 5.95 10.33 8.09
CA ALA A 92 4.64 9.74 7.86
C ALA A 92 4.40 8.61 8.88
N GLN A 93 3.14 8.26 9.12
CA GLN A 93 2.78 7.22 10.09
C GLN A 93 2.55 5.88 9.44
N MET A 94 2.22 5.85 8.15
CA MET A 94 1.96 4.63 7.40
C MET A 94 2.46 4.72 5.97
N TYR A 95 2.89 3.59 5.43
CA TYR A 95 3.02 3.39 3.98
C TYR A 95 2.25 2.14 3.54
N HIS A 96 1.87 2.09 2.28
CA HIS A 96 1.24 0.92 1.65
C HIS A 96 1.99 0.59 0.36
N CYS A 97 2.56 -0.62 0.31
CA CYS A 97 3.55 -0.97 -0.71
C CYS A 97 3.65 -2.48 -0.96
N ALA A 98 4.65 -2.87 -1.74
CA ALA A 98 5.19 -4.21 -1.85
C ALA A 98 6.63 -4.20 -1.28
N GLU A 99 6.88 -5.00 -0.26
CA GLU A 99 8.10 -4.93 0.56
C GLU A 99 9.40 -5.20 -0.22
N TYR A 100 9.34 -5.97 -1.30
CA TYR A 100 10.51 -6.26 -2.13
C TYR A 100 11.17 -5.01 -2.75
N TYR A 101 10.49 -3.87 -2.79
CA TYR A 101 11.10 -2.62 -3.28
C TYR A 101 12.30 -2.19 -2.45
N TRP A 102 12.33 -2.59 -1.18
CA TRP A 102 13.44 -2.27 -0.25
C TRP A 102 14.38 -3.42 0.01
N LYS A 103 14.40 -4.43 -0.88
CA LYS A 103 15.41 -5.52 -0.86
C LYS A 103 16.84 -4.98 -0.76
N GLY A 104 17.11 -3.82 -1.36
CA GLY A 104 18.41 -3.15 -1.26
C GLY A 104 18.77 -2.62 0.13
N LYS A 105 17.77 -2.38 1.01
CA LYS A 105 18.01 -2.01 2.42
C LYS A 105 18.30 -3.23 3.28
N HIS A 106 17.54 -4.29 3.07
CA HIS A 106 17.77 -5.60 3.67
C HIS A 106 17.09 -6.69 2.81
N PRO A 107 17.80 -7.78 2.46
CA PRO A 107 17.24 -8.82 1.58
C PRO A 107 16.01 -9.51 2.16
N GLY A 108 15.87 -9.54 3.48
CA GLY A 108 14.71 -10.08 4.20
C GLY A 108 13.37 -9.50 3.77
N TRP A 109 13.31 -8.23 3.34
CA TRP A 109 12.07 -7.61 2.90
C TRP A 109 11.37 -8.36 1.76
N ALA A 110 12.13 -8.99 0.87
CA ALA A 110 11.58 -9.71 -0.25
C ALA A 110 10.77 -10.96 0.17
N TYR A 111 11.09 -11.56 1.30
CA TYR A 111 10.40 -12.77 1.79
C TYR A 111 9.02 -12.50 2.38
N PHE A 112 8.71 -11.26 2.72
CA PHE A 112 7.38 -10.85 3.18
C PHE A 112 6.48 -10.33 2.05
N CYS A 113 6.89 -10.55 0.81
CA CYS A 113 6.13 -10.13 -0.35
C CYS A 113 6.02 -11.26 -1.37
N SER A 114 7.02 -11.45 -2.22
CA SER A 114 6.95 -12.33 -3.38
C SER A 114 8.25 -13.09 -3.57
N VAL A 115 8.17 -14.40 -3.44
CA VAL A 115 9.30 -15.32 -3.68
C VAL A 115 8.97 -16.17 -4.92
N PRO A 116 9.79 -16.16 -5.99
CA PRO A 116 9.55 -16.99 -7.15
C PRO A 116 9.36 -18.47 -6.78
N PHE A 117 8.26 -19.08 -7.25
CA PHE A 117 7.83 -20.44 -6.88
C PHE A 117 7.66 -20.69 -5.37
N GLY A 118 7.46 -19.62 -4.61
CA GLY A 118 7.24 -19.66 -3.16
C GLY A 118 5.80 -19.94 -2.75
N LEU A 119 5.41 -19.37 -1.61
CA LEU A 119 4.07 -19.53 -1.06
C LEU A 119 3.03 -18.80 -1.90
N THR A 120 1.87 -19.43 -2.10
CA THR A 120 0.67 -18.75 -2.58
C THR A 120 0.16 -17.74 -1.54
N TYR A 121 -0.69 -16.80 -1.95
CA TYR A 121 -1.23 -15.78 -1.02
C TYR A 121 -1.93 -16.39 0.20
N THR A 122 -2.58 -17.53 0.04
CA THR A 122 -3.24 -18.25 1.14
C THR A 122 -2.20 -18.82 2.11
N GLU A 123 -1.15 -19.43 1.59
CA GLU A 123 -0.06 -19.98 2.39
C GLU A 123 0.76 -18.87 3.05
N MET A 124 1.02 -17.75 2.35
CA MET A 124 1.67 -16.58 2.92
C MET A 124 0.87 -16.03 4.11
N ASN A 125 -0.46 -15.88 3.96
CA ASN A 125 -1.32 -15.46 5.06
C ASN A 125 -1.28 -16.44 6.24
N ALA A 126 -1.25 -17.76 5.97
CA ALA A 126 -1.16 -18.79 7.01
C ALA A 126 0.21 -18.72 7.72
N TRP A 127 1.30 -18.61 6.95
CA TRP A 127 2.65 -18.46 7.52
C TRP A 127 2.79 -17.22 8.40
N ILE A 128 2.36 -16.06 7.90
CA ILE A 128 2.43 -14.81 8.66
C ILE A 128 1.63 -14.90 9.96
N ARG A 129 0.43 -15.49 9.93
CA ARG A 129 -0.48 -15.50 11.09
C ARG A 129 -0.22 -16.62 12.08
N PHE A 130 0.27 -17.78 11.62
CA PHE A 130 0.32 -19.00 12.41
C PHE A 130 1.66 -19.74 12.32
N GLY A 131 2.54 -19.35 11.40
CA GLY A 131 3.80 -20.01 11.11
C GLY A 131 5.06 -19.26 11.56
N GLY A 132 4.91 -18.24 12.41
CA GLY A 132 6.06 -17.45 12.90
C GLY A 132 6.48 -16.31 11.96
N GLY A 133 5.76 -16.12 10.84
CA GLY A 133 6.12 -15.07 9.87
C GLY A 133 5.98 -13.67 10.42
N GLN A 134 4.97 -13.39 11.27
CA GLN A 134 4.79 -12.05 11.86
C GLN A 134 5.92 -11.71 12.84
N GLU A 135 6.39 -12.68 13.62
CA GLU A 135 7.51 -12.49 14.54
C GLU A 135 8.79 -12.11 13.78
N LEU A 136 9.10 -12.81 12.68
CA LEU A 136 10.24 -12.49 11.81
C LEU A 136 10.07 -11.14 11.12
N TYR A 137 8.84 -10.79 10.72
CA TYR A 137 8.55 -9.49 10.12
C TYR A 137 8.72 -8.36 11.12
N ASP A 138 8.30 -8.56 12.36
CA ASP A 138 8.48 -7.61 13.46
C ASP A 138 9.96 -7.44 13.83
N GLU A 139 10.74 -8.55 13.87
CA GLU A 139 12.18 -8.52 14.13
C GLU A 139 12.94 -7.72 13.05
N LEU A 140 12.61 -7.97 11.76
CA LEU A 140 13.19 -7.19 10.67
C LEU A 140 12.75 -5.72 10.74
N GLY A 141 11.46 -5.47 10.93
CA GLY A 141 10.89 -4.12 10.99
C GLY A 141 11.47 -3.28 12.12
N ALA A 142 11.73 -3.89 13.28
CA ALA A 142 12.31 -3.21 14.44
C ALA A 142 13.69 -2.60 14.14
N GLN A 143 14.48 -3.19 13.26
CA GLN A 143 15.79 -2.65 12.85
C GLN A 143 15.65 -1.31 12.12
N PHE A 144 14.47 -1.03 11.57
CA PHE A 144 14.18 0.17 10.78
C PHE A 144 13.13 1.08 11.45
N GLY A 145 12.66 0.74 12.65
CA GLY A 145 11.62 1.50 13.35
C GLY A 145 10.23 1.38 12.72
N VAL A 146 9.96 0.31 11.95
CA VAL A 146 8.68 0.08 11.29
C VAL A 146 8.05 -1.25 11.73
N LYS A 147 6.74 -1.37 11.59
CA LYS A 147 5.98 -2.61 11.82
C LYS A 147 5.20 -2.99 10.57
N GLY A 148 5.48 -4.17 10.04
CA GLY A 148 4.77 -4.70 8.88
C GLY A 148 3.47 -5.40 9.25
N LEU A 149 2.45 -5.20 8.42
CA LEU A 149 1.15 -5.87 8.51
C LEU A 149 0.64 -6.18 7.11
N LEU A 150 0.19 -7.39 6.86
CA LEU A 150 -0.43 -7.73 5.57
C LEU A 150 -1.76 -6.99 5.42
N CYS A 151 -1.97 -6.35 4.27
CA CYS A 151 -3.20 -5.60 3.99
C CYS A 151 -3.81 -5.87 2.61
N GLY A 152 -3.20 -6.72 1.81
CA GLY A 152 -3.71 -7.13 0.49
C GLY A 152 -2.76 -8.08 -0.21
N ASN A 153 -3.23 -8.61 -1.33
CA ASN A 153 -2.48 -9.48 -2.19
C ASN A 153 -2.99 -9.36 -3.63
N THR A 154 -2.13 -9.57 -4.62
CA THR A 154 -2.49 -9.51 -6.04
C THR A 154 -2.89 -10.86 -6.61
N GLY A 155 -2.65 -11.95 -5.90
CA GLY A 155 -2.70 -13.30 -6.43
C GLY A 155 -1.56 -13.58 -7.40
N SER A 156 -1.55 -14.77 -7.99
CA SER A 156 -0.53 -15.17 -8.98
C SER A 156 -0.49 -14.17 -10.14
N GLN A 157 0.69 -13.66 -10.40
CA GLN A 157 0.93 -12.65 -11.42
C GLN A 157 1.27 -13.29 -12.77
N MET A 158 1.22 -12.49 -13.83
CA MET A 158 1.64 -12.91 -15.16
C MET A 158 3.17 -12.84 -15.29
N GLY A 159 3.73 -13.60 -16.25
CA GLY A 159 5.18 -13.58 -16.54
C GLY A 159 5.68 -12.24 -17.09
N GLY A 160 4.79 -11.44 -17.68
CA GLY A 160 5.09 -10.07 -18.09
C GLY A 160 4.80 -9.77 -19.56
N TRP A 161 5.08 -8.52 -19.94
CA TRP A 161 4.94 -7.94 -21.27
C TRP A 161 6.31 -7.78 -21.91
N PHE A 162 6.44 -8.21 -23.15
CA PHE A 162 7.69 -8.21 -23.90
C PHE A 162 7.49 -7.56 -25.29
N ARG A 163 8.49 -6.80 -25.73
CA ARG A 163 8.49 -6.19 -27.09
C ARG A 163 8.78 -7.20 -28.19
N LYS A 164 9.49 -8.27 -27.87
CA LYS A 164 9.79 -9.41 -28.76
C LYS A 164 9.28 -10.70 -28.15
N GLU A 165 9.07 -11.69 -29.01
CA GLU A 165 8.71 -13.03 -28.56
C GLU A 165 9.89 -13.69 -27.83
N ILE A 166 9.57 -14.45 -26.79
CA ILE A 166 10.52 -15.20 -25.97
C ILE A 166 10.21 -16.68 -26.16
N ASN A 167 11.04 -17.39 -26.89
CA ASN A 167 10.86 -18.81 -27.19
C ASN A 167 11.78 -19.70 -26.37
N SER A 168 12.84 -19.16 -25.80
CA SER A 168 13.82 -19.89 -25.01
C SER A 168 14.45 -18.99 -23.94
N PRO A 169 15.11 -19.58 -22.92
CA PRO A 169 15.89 -18.79 -21.95
C PRO A 169 17.01 -17.95 -22.59
N ASP A 170 17.51 -18.35 -23.76
CA ASP A 170 18.55 -17.58 -24.46
C ASP A 170 18.05 -16.21 -24.94
N ASP A 171 16.75 -16.07 -25.19
CA ASP A 171 16.12 -14.81 -25.60
C ASP A 171 16.09 -13.76 -24.48
N LEU A 172 16.34 -14.18 -23.23
CA LEU A 172 16.45 -13.29 -22.08
C LEU A 172 17.83 -12.62 -21.97
N LYS A 173 18.85 -13.14 -22.64
CA LYS A 173 20.21 -12.59 -22.58
C LYS A 173 20.25 -11.17 -23.15
N GLY A 174 20.70 -10.23 -22.31
CA GLY A 174 20.77 -8.80 -22.65
C GLY A 174 19.42 -8.07 -22.69
N LEU A 175 18.30 -8.76 -22.42
CA LEU A 175 16.98 -8.15 -22.34
C LEU A 175 16.91 -7.15 -21.19
N LYS A 176 16.56 -5.91 -21.47
CA LYS A 176 16.34 -4.89 -20.43
C LYS A 176 14.92 -5.04 -19.86
N MET A 177 14.80 -5.57 -18.66
CA MET A 177 13.51 -5.88 -18.05
C MET A 177 13.30 -5.15 -16.73
N ARG A 178 12.14 -4.48 -16.61
CA ARG A 178 11.68 -4.03 -15.31
C ARG A 178 11.03 -5.20 -14.58
N ILE A 179 11.66 -5.63 -13.50
CA ILE A 179 11.11 -6.63 -12.59
C ILE A 179 11.76 -6.44 -11.21
N PRO A 180 10.97 -6.18 -10.14
CA PRO A 180 11.50 -5.96 -8.80
C PRO A 180 11.77 -7.27 -8.06
N GLY A 181 12.32 -7.15 -6.86
CA GLY A 181 12.44 -8.23 -5.88
C GLY A 181 13.34 -9.37 -6.33
N LEU A 182 13.03 -10.57 -5.84
CA LEU A 182 13.76 -11.80 -6.16
C LEU A 182 13.50 -12.27 -7.60
N GLY A 183 12.35 -11.93 -8.19
CA GLY A 183 12.10 -12.17 -9.61
C GLY A 183 13.13 -11.49 -10.51
N GLY A 184 13.53 -10.27 -10.14
CA GLY A 184 14.63 -9.56 -10.80
C GLY A 184 15.96 -10.30 -10.70
N ASP A 185 16.28 -10.89 -9.58
CA ASP A 185 17.51 -11.69 -9.40
C ASP A 185 17.50 -12.96 -10.26
N VAL A 186 16.34 -13.62 -10.37
CA VAL A 186 16.17 -14.79 -11.26
C VAL A 186 16.42 -14.41 -12.71
N MET A 187 15.77 -13.35 -13.20
CA MET A 187 15.96 -12.89 -14.58
C MET A 187 17.40 -12.43 -14.85
N ALA A 188 18.05 -11.77 -13.88
CA ALA A 188 19.46 -11.40 -14.00
C ALA A 188 20.37 -12.62 -14.12
N LYS A 189 20.10 -13.70 -13.38
CA LYS A 189 20.85 -14.97 -13.50
C LYS A 189 20.65 -15.66 -14.85
N LEU A 190 19.51 -15.42 -15.50
CA LEU A 190 19.22 -15.88 -16.87
C LEU A 190 19.84 -14.96 -17.94
N GLY A 191 20.54 -13.90 -17.54
CA GLY A 191 21.26 -13.02 -18.45
C GLY A 191 20.54 -11.72 -18.82
N ALA A 192 19.37 -11.45 -18.25
CA ALA A 192 18.68 -10.18 -18.44
C ALA A 192 19.35 -9.03 -17.65
N SER A 193 19.22 -7.81 -18.16
CA SER A 193 19.55 -6.58 -17.44
C SER A 193 18.31 -6.08 -16.72
N THR A 194 18.24 -6.26 -15.42
CA THR A 194 17.04 -5.96 -14.62
C THR A 194 17.10 -4.62 -13.94
N VAL A 195 15.95 -3.95 -13.80
CA VAL A 195 15.78 -2.69 -13.09
C VAL A 195 14.47 -2.70 -12.29
N SER A 196 14.47 -2.07 -11.13
CA SER A 196 13.27 -1.82 -10.34
C SER A 196 12.82 -0.38 -10.58
N LEU A 197 11.61 -0.20 -11.14
CA LEU A 197 10.98 1.10 -11.36
C LEU A 197 9.59 1.10 -10.74
N PRO A 198 9.13 2.23 -10.18
CA PRO A 198 7.74 2.39 -9.73
C PRO A 198 6.77 2.32 -10.91
N GLY A 199 5.53 1.87 -10.66
CA GLY A 199 4.52 1.67 -11.69
C GLY A 199 4.32 2.89 -12.60
N SER A 200 4.35 4.10 -12.04
CA SER A 200 4.18 5.35 -12.79
C SER A 200 5.25 5.61 -13.88
N GLN A 201 6.38 4.91 -13.84
CA GLN A 201 7.47 5.11 -14.80
C GLN A 201 7.55 4.00 -15.87
N ILE A 202 6.81 2.90 -15.70
CA ILE A 202 6.98 1.72 -16.56
C ILE A 202 6.58 2.01 -18.02
N TYR A 203 5.39 2.61 -18.23
CA TYR A 203 4.86 2.86 -19.56
C TYR A 203 5.82 3.72 -20.40
N GLU A 204 6.30 4.84 -19.84
CA GLU A 204 7.24 5.74 -20.50
C GLU A 204 8.56 5.04 -20.87
N ASN A 205 9.07 4.19 -19.97
CA ASN A 205 10.31 3.43 -20.22
C ASN A 205 10.12 2.34 -21.28
N LEU A 206 8.92 1.74 -21.36
CA LEU A 206 8.59 0.81 -22.45
C LEU A 206 8.49 1.55 -23.80
N ILE A 207 7.76 2.66 -23.87
CA ILE A 207 7.58 3.42 -25.12
C ILE A 207 8.91 3.95 -25.63
N SER A 208 9.76 4.50 -24.77
CA SER A 208 11.07 5.02 -25.15
C SER A 208 12.09 3.93 -25.53
N GLY A 209 11.84 2.64 -25.18
CA GLY A 209 12.78 1.56 -25.37
C GLY A 209 13.92 1.56 -24.34
N SER A 210 13.79 2.30 -23.26
CA SER A 210 14.72 2.22 -22.12
C SER A 210 14.66 0.85 -21.45
N ILE A 211 13.48 0.20 -21.48
CA ILE A 211 13.27 -1.21 -21.15
C ILE A 211 12.58 -1.93 -22.33
N ASP A 212 12.86 -3.22 -22.47
CA ASP A 212 12.31 -4.09 -23.51
C ASP A 212 11.14 -4.93 -23.00
N ALA A 213 11.04 -5.09 -21.68
CA ALA A 213 10.03 -5.90 -21.02
C ALA A 213 9.70 -5.39 -19.62
N THR A 214 8.52 -5.74 -19.13
CA THR A 214 8.10 -5.49 -17.77
C THR A 214 7.21 -6.61 -17.25
N GLU A 215 7.35 -6.94 -16.00
CA GLU A 215 6.33 -7.60 -15.19
C GLU A 215 5.57 -6.51 -14.42
N TRP A 216 4.30 -6.75 -14.10
CA TRP A 216 3.52 -5.85 -13.23
C TRP A 216 2.58 -6.62 -12.31
N VAL A 217 1.41 -7.07 -12.75
CA VAL A 217 0.47 -7.85 -11.95
C VAL A 217 -0.24 -8.90 -12.82
N GLY A 218 -1.29 -8.53 -13.50
CA GLY A 218 -2.15 -9.42 -14.26
C GLY A 218 -3.12 -8.64 -15.15
N PRO A 219 -3.97 -9.32 -15.93
CA PRO A 219 -4.74 -8.69 -17.00
C PRO A 219 -5.54 -7.46 -16.58
N TRP A 220 -6.13 -7.49 -15.39
CA TRP A 220 -6.94 -6.39 -14.88
C TRP A 220 -6.13 -5.11 -14.62
N ASN A 221 -5.01 -5.24 -13.91
CA ASN A 221 -4.13 -4.12 -13.59
C ASN A 221 -3.33 -3.67 -14.82
N ASP A 222 -2.85 -4.62 -15.59
CA ASP A 222 -1.97 -4.37 -16.75
C ASP A 222 -2.71 -3.69 -17.91
N ALA A 223 -4.00 -4.01 -18.10
CA ALA A 223 -4.85 -3.32 -19.05
C ALA A 223 -5.02 -1.83 -18.73
N PHE A 224 -5.10 -1.48 -17.44
CA PHE A 224 -5.14 -0.09 -17.00
C PHE A 224 -3.84 0.65 -17.30
N MET A 225 -2.71 -0.04 -17.23
CA MET A 225 -1.37 0.51 -17.53
C MET A 225 -1.06 0.59 -19.03
N LYS A 226 -1.88 -0.02 -19.89
CA LYS A 226 -1.77 0.01 -21.34
C LYS A 226 -0.44 -0.52 -21.90
N PHE A 227 0.21 -1.43 -21.21
CA PHE A 227 1.49 -1.98 -21.65
C PHE A 227 1.42 -2.63 -23.03
N TYR A 228 0.25 -3.14 -23.43
CA TYR A 228 -0.03 -3.70 -24.75
C TYR A 228 0.20 -2.72 -25.90
N GLU A 229 0.21 -1.42 -25.67
CA GLU A 229 0.52 -0.42 -26.70
C GLU A 229 2.02 -0.43 -27.07
N ALA A 230 2.88 -0.72 -26.08
CA ALA A 230 4.34 -0.71 -26.24
C ALA A 230 4.98 -2.09 -26.41
N ALA A 231 4.40 -3.12 -25.74
CA ALA A 231 4.90 -4.49 -25.74
C ALA A 231 3.77 -5.45 -26.13
N LYS A 232 3.98 -6.29 -27.18
CA LYS A 232 2.91 -7.05 -27.83
C LYS A 232 2.76 -8.47 -27.30
N TYR A 233 3.76 -9.00 -26.59
CA TYR A 233 3.78 -10.39 -26.15
C TYR A 233 3.55 -10.45 -24.66
N TYR A 234 2.48 -11.14 -24.25
CA TYR A 234 2.06 -11.27 -22.84
C TYR A 234 2.14 -12.73 -22.43
N TYR A 235 2.91 -13.02 -21.39
CA TYR A 235 3.24 -14.38 -20.99
C TYR A 235 2.56 -14.83 -19.70
N TYR A 236 2.10 -16.09 -19.75
CA TYR A 236 1.56 -16.87 -18.65
C TYR A 236 2.19 -18.28 -18.70
N PRO A 237 2.40 -18.96 -17.57
CA PRO A 237 2.18 -18.52 -16.21
C PRO A 237 3.26 -17.55 -15.68
N GLY A 238 2.93 -16.86 -14.57
CA GLY A 238 3.92 -16.18 -13.75
C GLY A 238 4.61 -17.13 -12.79
N MET A 239 5.63 -16.65 -12.12
CA MET A 239 6.44 -17.43 -11.17
C MET A 239 6.40 -16.88 -9.74
N HIS A 240 5.59 -15.87 -9.48
CA HIS A 240 5.53 -15.15 -8.20
C HIS A 240 4.15 -14.52 -7.97
N GLU A 241 3.89 -14.11 -6.74
CA GLU A 241 2.69 -13.38 -6.29
C GLU A 241 3.06 -12.09 -5.55
#